data_eb3853ace7b102e9d27454db77f33787
#
_entry.id   eb3853ace7b102e9d27454db77f33787
#
_cell.length_a   1.000
_cell.length_b   1.000
_cell.length_c   1.000
_cell.angle_alpha   90.00
_cell.angle_beta   90.00
_cell.angle_gamma   90.00
#
_symmetry.space_group_name_H-M   'P 1'
#
loop_
_entity.id
_entity.type
_entity.pdbx_description
1 polymer ?
#
loop_
_entity_poly.entity_id
_entity_poly.type
_entity_poly.pdbx_seq_one_letter_code
_entity_poly.pdbx_strand_id
1 'polypeptide(L)'
;DPIVLPINAGRRIDHECELAIIIAKEGRDIPRENWREHAFGYSCLIDAVIRGKEERVTRKGFDSFCPVGPWIVTEDEIGDAVANLQGRLWVNGALKQDANTRDLILDIPGMIEMASSVMTLYPGDIVATGTPAGVGPIQPGDIVKIEFERVGAMTLNVVQGTTGKHSIFTHPMPAETKV
;
A
#
# COMPACT_ATOMS: atom_id res chain seq x y z
N ASP A 1 12.58 9.44 0.11
CA ASP A 1 11.73 10.53 -0.40
C ASP A 1 10.51 10.71 0.51
N PRO A 2 9.93 11.91 0.65
CA PRO A 2 8.75 12.15 1.46
C PRO A 2 7.46 11.71 0.77
N ILE A 3 6.39 11.54 1.54
CA ILE A 3 5.02 11.52 1.02
C ILE A 3 4.60 12.97 0.74
N VAL A 4 4.35 13.30 -0.51
CA VAL A 4 4.02 14.67 -0.96
C VAL A 4 2.50 14.78 -1.13
N LEU A 5 1.83 15.52 -0.25
CA LEU A 5 0.38 15.70 -0.33
C LEU A 5 0.03 16.75 -1.40
N PRO A 6 -0.90 16.44 -2.33
CA PRO A 6 -1.34 17.40 -3.34
C PRO A 6 -2.19 18.51 -2.73
N ILE A 7 -2.45 19.57 -3.51
CA ILE A 7 -3.49 20.56 -3.17
C ILE A 7 -4.85 19.88 -3.28
N ASN A 8 -5.59 19.78 -2.18
CA ASN A 8 -6.78 18.93 -2.07
C ASN A 8 -7.98 19.59 -1.37
N ALA A 9 -8.01 20.92 -1.25
CA ALA A 9 -9.07 21.69 -0.58
C ALA A 9 -9.41 21.19 0.85
N GLY A 10 -8.42 20.69 1.59
CA GLY A 10 -8.61 20.18 2.95
C GLY A 10 -9.26 18.79 3.01
N ARG A 11 -9.38 18.09 1.90
CA ARG A 11 -9.88 16.71 1.90
C ARG A 11 -8.93 15.81 2.67
N ARG A 12 -9.51 14.85 3.36
CA ARG A 12 -8.78 13.86 4.15
C ARG A 12 -7.93 12.97 3.26
N ILE A 13 -6.65 12.81 3.61
CA ILE A 13 -5.72 11.85 3.03
C ILE A 13 -5.35 10.86 4.11
N ASP A 14 -5.51 9.57 3.84
CA ASP A 14 -5.24 8.50 4.79
C ASP A 14 -4.02 7.70 4.39
N HIS A 15 -3.34 7.16 5.42
CA HIS A 15 -2.33 6.12 5.27
C HIS A 15 -2.99 4.74 5.26
N GLU A 16 -2.40 3.79 4.55
CA GLU A 16 -2.78 2.38 4.53
C GLU A 16 -1.49 1.54 4.60
N CYS A 17 -1.36 0.71 5.67
CA CYS A 17 -0.22 -0.17 5.92
C CYS A 17 -0.37 -1.45 5.11
N GLU A 18 0.57 -1.75 4.22
CA GLU A 18 0.49 -2.92 3.35
C GLU A 18 1.85 -3.61 3.18
N LEU A 19 1.83 -4.91 2.87
CA LEU A 19 2.97 -5.61 2.34
C LEU A 19 2.94 -5.53 0.82
N ALA A 20 4.09 -5.27 0.19
CA ALA A 20 4.27 -5.37 -1.25
C ALA A 20 4.77 -6.76 -1.60
N ILE A 21 4.15 -7.40 -2.58
CA ILE A 21 4.65 -8.61 -3.24
C ILE A 21 5.22 -8.19 -4.58
N ILE A 22 6.51 -8.39 -4.82
CA ILE A 22 7.17 -8.05 -6.08
C ILE A 22 7.19 -9.29 -6.97
N ILE A 23 6.76 -9.14 -8.22
CA ILE A 23 6.71 -10.26 -9.18
C ILE A 23 8.08 -10.52 -9.79
N ALA A 24 8.47 -11.79 -9.85
CA ALA A 24 9.74 -12.27 -10.41
C ALA A 24 9.66 -12.66 -11.89
N LYS A 25 8.54 -13.25 -12.28
CA LYS A 25 8.40 -13.96 -13.55
C LYS A 25 7.04 -13.66 -14.17
N GLU A 26 7.05 -13.46 -15.50
CA GLU A 26 5.80 -13.31 -16.26
C GLU A 26 4.87 -14.50 -16.03
N GLY A 27 3.57 -14.20 -15.87
CA GLY A 27 2.56 -15.24 -15.70
C GLY A 27 1.13 -14.75 -15.92
N ARG A 28 0.32 -15.64 -16.46
CA ARG A 28 -1.11 -15.51 -16.63
C ARG A 28 -1.79 -16.77 -16.14
N ASP A 29 -2.94 -16.63 -15.47
CA ASP A 29 -3.67 -17.75 -14.88
C ASP A 29 -2.78 -18.68 -14.04
N ILE A 30 -1.95 -18.05 -13.16
CA ILE A 30 -0.97 -18.75 -12.32
C ILE A 30 -1.74 -19.64 -11.32
N PRO A 31 -1.52 -20.96 -11.32
CA PRO A 31 -2.11 -21.83 -10.31
C PRO A 31 -1.62 -21.47 -8.91
N ARG A 32 -2.51 -21.53 -7.93
CA ARG A 32 -2.23 -21.19 -6.53
C ARG A 32 -0.98 -21.87 -5.98
N GLU A 33 -0.77 -23.14 -6.31
CA GLU A 33 0.38 -23.95 -5.86
C GLU A 33 1.73 -23.47 -6.45
N ASN A 34 1.70 -22.75 -7.59
CA ASN A 34 2.89 -22.29 -8.30
C ASN A 34 3.25 -20.81 -7.97
N TRP A 35 2.54 -20.15 -7.07
CA TRP A 35 2.71 -18.73 -6.78
C TRP A 35 4.14 -18.31 -6.43
N ARG A 36 4.90 -19.19 -5.71
CA ARG A 36 6.27 -18.89 -5.28
C ARG A 36 7.24 -18.70 -6.43
N GLU A 37 7.04 -19.39 -7.54
CA GLU A 37 7.86 -19.22 -8.74
C GLU A 37 7.72 -17.83 -9.36
N HIS A 38 6.64 -17.12 -9.03
CA HIS A 38 6.32 -15.80 -9.53
C HIS A 38 6.54 -14.68 -8.51
N ALA A 39 6.85 -14.99 -7.25
CA ALA A 39 7.18 -14.03 -6.23
C ALA A 39 8.70 -13.82 -6.15
N PHE A 40 9.18 -12.60 -6.44
CA PHE A 40 10.59 -12.23 -6.26
C PHE A 40 10.92 -12.00 -4.78
N GLY A 41 10.03 -11.32 -4.08
CA GLY A 41 10.23 -10.97 -2.68
C GLY A 41 9.21 -9.95 -2.18
N TYR A 42 9.52 -9.36 -1.03
CA TYR A 42 8.59 -8.52 -0.27
C TYR A 42 9.24 -7.22 0.18
N SER A 43 8.40 -6.19 0.34
CA SER A 43 8.81 -4.88 0.86
C SER A 43 7.67 -4.26 1.68
N CYS A 44 7.97 -3.24 2.48
CA CYS A 44 6.92 -2.42 3.07
C CYS A 44 6.30 -1.51 2.00
N LEU A 45 4.99 -1.28 2.08
CA LEU A 45 4.25 -0.39 1.19
C LEU A 45 3.26 0.45 2.01
N ILE A 46 3.23 1.75 1.72
CA ILE A 46 2.16 2.64 2.22
C ILE A 46 1.30 3.01 1.03
N ASP A 47 0.00 2.66 1.06
CA ASP A 47 -0.95 3.05 0.01
C ASP A 47 -1.73 4.28 0.47
N ALA A 48 -1.21 5.48 0.19
CA ALA A 48 -1.88 6.72 0.56
C ALA A 48 -3.08 6.99 -0.37
N VAL A 49 -4.15 7.55 0.19
CA VAL A 49 -5.40 7.77 -0.56
C VAL A 49 -6.10 9.06 -0.16
N ILE A 50 -6.51 9.87 -1.13
CA ILE A 50 -7.47 10.95 -0.90
C ILE A 50 -8.87 10.34 -0.76
N ARG A 51 -9.57 10.62 0.35
CA ARG A 51 -10.95 10.17 0.51
C ARG A 51 -11.89 10.95 -0.40
N GLY A 52 -12.74 10.23 -1.14
CA GLY A 52 -13.67 10.81 -2.10
C GLY A 52 -14.49 9.78 -2.85
N LYS A 53 -15.27 10.25 -3.82
CA LYS A 53 -16.16 9.42 -4.66
C LYS A 53 -15.55 9.06 -6.01
N GLU A 54 -14.42 9.68 -6.35
CA GLU A 54 -13.71 9.42 -7.60
C GLU A 54 -13.19 7.98 -7.63
N GLU A 55 -12.91 7.48 -8.81
CA GLU A 55 -12.30 6.17 -9.01
C GLU A 55 -11.00 6.02 -8.19
N ARG A 56 -10.72 4.81 -7.73
CA ARG A 56 -9.59 4.53 -6.83
C ARG A 56 -8.26 4.96 -7.44
N VAL A 57 -8.06 4.70 -8.73
CA VAL A 57 -6.84 5.10 -9.45
C VAL A 57 -6.60 6.61 -9.33
N THR A 58 -7.65 7.42 -9.55
CA THR A 58 -7.56 8.87 -9.44
C THR A 58 -7.20 9.34 -8.02
N ARG A 59 -7.65 8.63 -6.99
CA ARG A 59 -7.43 8.99 -5.58
C ARG A 59 -6.10 8.49 -5.02
N LYS A 60 -5.45 7.53 -5.68
CA LYS A 60 -4.22 6.86 -5.25
C LYS A 60 -3.03 7.12 -6.18
N GLY A 61 -3.24 7.57 -7.41
CA GLY A 61 -2.24 7.70 -8.46
C GLY A 61 -1.32 8.93 -8.38
N PHE A 62 -1.15 9.56 -7.21
CA PHE A 62 -0.19 10.65 -7.04
C PHE A 62 1.23 10.10 -6.90
N ASP A 63 2.21 10.82 -7.45
CA ASP A 63 3.61 10.36 -7.59
C ASP A 63 4.24 9.77 -6.33
N SER A 64 3.85 10.21 -5.14
CA SER A 64 4.43 9.76 -3.86
C SER A 64 3.47 8.95 -2.99
N PHE A 65 2.30 8.55 -3.52
CA PHE A 65 1.25 7.91 -2.71
C PHE A 65 1.47 6.41 -2.49
N CYS A 66 2.40 5.81 -3.22
CA CYS A 66 2.74 4.40 -3.06
C CYS A 66 4.24 4.21 -2.81
N PRO A 67 4.82 4.72 -1.70
CA PRO A 67 6.21 4.47 -1.39
C PRO A 67 6.41 3.00 -1.03
N VAL A 68 7.42 2.38 -1.65
CA VAL A 68 7.83 0.98 -1.44
C VAL A 68 9.29 0.96 -1.00
N GLY A 69 9.60 0.21 0.03
CA GLY A 69 10.96 0.15 0.55
C GLY A 69 11.06 -0.37 2.00
N PRO A 70 12.25 -0.25 2.61
CA PRO A 70 13.47 0.39 2.12
C PRO A 70 14.27 -0.46 1.12
N TRP A 71 14.03 -1.76 1.10
CA TRP A 71 14.63 -2.76 0.21
C TRP A 71 13.62 -3.88 -0.08
N ILE A 72 14.01 -4.82 -0.90
CA ILE A 72 13.25 -6.04 -1.15
C ILE A 72 13.99 -7.19 -0.44
N VAL A 73 13.27 -7.96 0.36
CA VAL A 73 13.74 -9.23 0.93
C VAL A 73 13.21 -10.34 0.03
N THR A 74 14.09 -11.20 -0.45
CA THR A 74 13.74 -12.22 -1.44
C THR A 74 12.87 -13.33 -0.87
N GLU A 75 12.10 -14.00 -1.73
CA GLU A 75 11.17 -15.06 -1.33
C GLU A 75 11.88 -16.22 -0.61
N ASP A 76 13.06 -16.59 -1.04
CA ASP A 76 13.85 -17.67 -0.44
C ASP A 76 14.35 -17.33 0.98
N GLU A 77 14.56 -16.04 1.29
CA GLU A 77 14.92 -15.58 2.64
C GLU A 77 13.72 -15.58 3.58
N ILE A 78 12.54 -15.16 3.11
CA ILE A 78 11.30 -15.11 3.91
C ILE A 78 10.67 -16.49 4.04
N GLY A 79 10.52 -17.21 2.94
CA GLY A 79 9.94 -18.55 2.88
C GLY A 79 8.53 -18.61 3.48
N ASP A 80 8.25 -19.67 4.23
CA ASP A 80 6.93 -19.89 4.84
C ASP A 80 6.54 -18.82 5.88
N ALA A 81 7.51 -18.05 6.39
CA ALA A 81 7.23 -17.00 7.34
C ALA A 81 6.31 -15.91 6.76
N VAL A 82 6.25 -15.76 5.44
CA VAL A 82 5.36 -14.77 4.80
C VAL A 82 3.89 -14.93 5.20
N ALA A 83 3.47 -16.12 5.55
CA ALA A 83 2.11 -16.39 6.04
C ALA A 83 1.86 -15.91 7.48
N ASN A 84 2.89 -15.42 8.19
CA ASN A 84 2.79 -15.02 9.61
C ASN A 84 3.78 -13.90 9.94
N LEU A 85 3.75 -12.80 9.18
CA LEU A 85 4.56 -11.60 9.43
C LEU A 85 3.74 -10.55 10.17
N GLN A 86 4.30 -10.00 11.25
CA GLN A 86 3.72 -8.86 11.95
C GLN A 86 4.01 -7.58 11.17
N GLY A 87 2.96 -6.84 10.82
CA GLY A 87 3.03 -5.53 10.17
C GLY A 87 2.49 -4.43 11.06
N ARG A 88 3.18 -3.28 11.14
CA ARG A 88 2.78 -2.14 11.96
C ARG A 88 3.01 -0.83 11.26
N LEU A 89 2.14 0.14 11.54
CA LEU A 89 2.31 1.52 11.10
C LEU A 89 2.07 2.50 12.25
N TRP A 90 2.94 3.47 12.34
CA TRP A 90 2.86 4.57 13.30
C TRP A 90 2.78 5.92 12.59
N VAL A 91 2.04 6.85 13.18
CA VAL A 91 2.07 8.26 12.82
C VAL A 91 2.51 9.06 14.03
N ASN A 92 3.58 9.84 13.91
CA ASN A 92 4.20 10.63 14.99
C ASN A 92 4.49 9.79 16.25
N GLY A 93 4.96 8.55 16.05
CA GLY A 93 5.25 7.60 17.13
C GLY A 93 4.03 6.90 17.74
N ALA A 94 2.81 7.29 17.39
CA ALA A 94 1.60 6.62 17.85
C ALA A 94 1.25 5.45 16.92
N LEU A 95 1.13 4.24 17.46
CA LEU A 95 0.70 3.06 16.72
C LEU A 95 -0.71 3.25 16.18
N LYS A 96 -0.90 3.07 14.88
CA LYS A 96 -2.18 3.22 14.18
C LYS A 96 -2.71 1.91 13.62
N GLN A 97 -1.83 1.10 13.05
CA GLN A 97 -2.20 -0.18 12.46
C GLN A 97 -1.25 -1.25 13.02
N ASP A 98 -1.82 -2.37 13.41
CA ASP A 98 -1.11 -3.55 13.96
C ASP A 98 -1.85 -4.79 13.45
N ALA A 99 -1.22 -5.54 12.58
CA ALA A 99 -1.83 -6.68 11.90
C ALA A 99 -0.80 -7.76 11.58
N ASN A 100 -1.30 -8.91 11.18
CA ASN A 100 -0.46 -10.02 10.78
C ASN A 100 -0.92 -10.56 9.43
N THR A 101 0.01 -11.00 8.59
CA THR A 101 -0.32 -11.54 7.26
C THR A 101 -1.18 -12.80 7.31
N ARG A 102 -1.20 -13.53 8.43
CA ARG A 102 -2.12 -14.67 8.63
C ARG A 102 -3.59 -14.27 8.66
N ASP A 103 -3.89 -12.98 8.92
CA ASP A 103 -5.25 -12.45 9.03
C ASP A 103 -5.76 -11.87 7.70
N LEU A 104 -4.99 -11.99 6.61
CA LEU A 104 -5.39 -11.58 5.27
C LEU A 104 -6.65 -12.33 4.84
N ILE A 105 -7.66 -11.59 4.33
CA ILE A 105 -8.90 -12.18 3.80
C ILE A 105 -8.61 -13.09 2.61
N LEU A 106 -7.77 -12.62 1.69
CA LEU A 106 -7.19 -13.42 0.62
C LEU A 106 -5.69 -13.52 0.92
N ASP A 107 -5.18 -14.72 1.06
CA ASP A 107 -3.77 -14.93 1.33
C ASP A 107 -2.88 -14.67 0.09
N ILE A 108 -1.58 -14.58 0.28
CA ILE A 108 -0.63 -14.23 -0.78
C ILE A 108 -0.72 -15.15 -2.01
N PRO A 109 -0.78 -16.49 -1.87
CA PRO A 109 -1.01 -17.36 -3.01
C PRO A 109 -2.27 -17.01 -3.80
N GLY A 110 -3.38 -16.77 -3.09
CA GLY A 110 -4.66 -16.42 -3.71
C GLY A 110 -4.65 -15.05 -4.36
N MET A 111 -3.86 -14.09 -3.83
CA MET A 111 -3.71 -12.77 -4.46
C MET A 111 -3.02 -12.88 -5.83
N ILE A 112 -1.95 -13.68 -5.94
CA ILE A 112 -1.24 -13.90 -7.21
C ILE A 112 -2.13 -14.65 -8.20
N GLU A 113 -2.82 -15.71 -7.76
CA GLU A 113 -3.80 -16.42 -8.57
C GLU A 113 -4.88 -15.48 -9.10
N MET A 114 -5.53 -14.70 -8.22
CA MET A 114 -6.57 -13.74 -8.59
C MET A 114 -6.06 -12.67 -9.55
N ALA A 115 -4.95 -12.01 -9.22
CA ALA A 115 -4.40 -10.95 -10.06
C ALA A 115 -4.02 -11.46 -11.46
N SER A 116 -3.37 -12.63 -11.53
CA SER A 116 -2.99 -13.25 -12.79
C SER A 116 -4.17 -13.76 -13.62
N SER A 117 -5.32 -14.04 -13.01
CA SER A 117 -6.54 -14.39 -13.73
C SER A 117 -7.16 -13.20 -14.47
N VAL A 118 -6.92 -11.98 -13.98
CA VAL A 118 -7.44 -10.74 -14.60
C VAL A 118 -6.46 -10.14 -15.61
N MET A 119 -5.16 -10.16 -15.31
CA MET A 119 -4.12 -9.55 -16.15
C MET A 119 -2.85 -10.40 -16.17
N THR A 120 -2.05 -10.28 -17.22
CA THR A 120 -0.69 -10.84 -17.21
C THR A 120 0.16 -10.05 -16.23
N LEU A 121 0.80 -10.75 -15.29
CA LEU A 121 1.80 -10.17 -14.39
C LEU A 121 3.19 -10.23 -15.04
N TYR A 122 3.98 -9.18 -14.83
CA TYR A 122 5.33 -9.07 -15.37
C TYR A 122 6.37 -8.89 -14.24
N PRO A 123 7.64 -9.25 -14.49
CA PRO A 123 8.72 -8.97 -13.54
C PRO A 123 8.77 -7.50 -13.15
N GLY A 124 8.76 -7.23 -11.84
CA GLY A 124 8.73 -5.87 -11.29
C GLY A 124 7.33 -5.33 -10.99
N ASP A 125 6.27 -5.98 -11.43
CA ASP A 125 4.92 -5.64 -10.96
C ASP A 125 4.82 -5.81 -9.44
N ILE A 126 3.98 -4.98 -8.82
CA ILE A 126 3.76 -4.99 -7.38
C ILE A 126 2.29 -5.33 -7.09
N VAL A 127 2.08 -6.36 -6.29
CA VAL A 127 0.77 -6.68 -5.74
C VAL A 127 0.73 -6.19 -4.29
N ALA A 128 -0.11 -5.21 -4.01
CA ALA A 128 -0.37 -4.70 -2.67
C ALA A 128 -1.38 -5.59 -1.94
N THR A 129 -1.10 -5.94 -0.67
CA THR A 129 -1.87 -6.96 0.06
C THR A 129 -3.17 -6.46 0.68
N GLY A 130 -3.44 -5.18 0.57
CA GLY A 130 -4.54 -4.56 1.29
C GLY A 130 -4.18 -4.22 2.73
N THR A 131 -4.96 -3.32 3.30
CA THR A 131 -4.66 -2.68 4.59
C THR A 131 -5.59 -3.17 5.70
N PRO A 132 -5.08 -3.38 6.94
CA PRO A 132 -5.88 -3.74 8.11
C PRO A 132 -6.67 -2.55 8.66
N ALA A 133 -7.46 -2.79 9.70
CA ALA A 133 -8.09 -1.73 10.49
C ALA A 133 -7.07 -0.73 11.06
N GLY A 134 -7.51 0.49 11.38
CA GLY A 134 -6.67 1.56 11.92
C GLY A 134 -6.18 2.58 10.89
N VAL A 135 -6.67 2.49 9.65
CA VAL A 135 -6.49 3.54 8.63
C VAL A 135 -6.88 4.91 9.19
N GLY A 136 -6.06 5.92 8.95
CA GLY A 136 -6.27 7.24 9.51
C GLY A 136 -5.58 8.35 8.73
N PRO A 137 -5.90 9.62 9.06
CA PRO A 137 -5.40 10.76 8.33
C PRO A 137 -3.91 11.00 8.56
N ILE A 138 -3.27 11.52 7.51
CA ILE A 138 -1.94 12.14 7.54
C ILE A 138 -2.02 13.58 7.04
N GLN A 139 -1.14 14.43 7.55
CA GLN A 139 -1.06 15.85 7.21
C GLN A 139 0.38 16.31 7.07
N PRO A 140 0.63 17.45 6.41
CA PRO A 140 1.99 17.98 6.32
C PRO A 140 2.61 18.20 7.70
N GLY A 141 3.86 17.74 7.86
CA GLY A 141 4.60 17.75 9.13
C GLY A 141 4.55 16.42 9.89
N ASP A 142 3.68 15.49 9.51
CA ASP A 142 3.64 14.15 10.12
C ASP A 142 4.86 13.31 9.71
N ILE A 143 5.21 12.37 10.58
CA ILE A 143 6.20 11.32 10.33
C ILE A 143 5.47 9.98 10.35
N VAL A 144 5.52 9.25 9.24
CA VAL A 144 4.92 7.92 9.11
C VAL A 144 6.03 6.88 9.12
N LYS A 145 5.94 5.91 10.03
CA LYS A 145 6.82 4.73 10.06
C LYS A 145 5.98 3.49 9.77
N ILE A 146 6.46 2.65 8.86
CA ILE A 146 5.93 1.31 8.61
C ILE A 146 7.03 0.28 8.85
N GLU A 147 6.65 -0.89 9.37
CA GLU A 147 7.55 -2.00 9.64
C GLU A 147 6.82 -3.32 9.41
N PHE A 148 7.49 -4.24 8.72
CA PHE A 148 7.11 -5.65 8.66
C PHE A 148 8.24 -6.50 9.21
N GLU A 149 7.90 -7.41 10.11
CA GLU A 149 8.83 -8.37 10.69
C GLU A 149 9.60 -9.10 9.57
N ARG A 150 10.93 -9.25 9.73
CA ARG A 150 11.85 -9.88 8.76
C ARG A 150 11.97 -9.18 7.40
N VAL A 151 11.10 -8.23 7.08
CA VAL A 151 11.14 -7.47 5.81
C VAL A 151 11.91 -6.16 5.99
N GLY A 152 11.62 -5.42 7.05
CA GLY A 152 12.30 -4.17 7.36
C GLY A 152 11.36 -3.06 7.79
N ALA A 153 11.90 -1.85 7.87
CA ALA A 153 11.14 -0.66 8.24
C ALA A 153 11.57 0.55 7.43
N MET A 154 10.62 1.42 7.08
CA MET A 154 10.91 2.72 6.51
C MET A 154 10.18 3.82 7.28
N THR A 155 10.80 5.02 7.30
CA THR A 155 10.24 6.20 7.93
C THR A 155 10.22 7.32 6.91
N LEU A 156 9.06 7.97 6.74
CA LEU A 156 8.83 8.98 5.74
C LEU A 156 8.23 10.24 6.37
N ASN A 157 8.73 11.40 5.94
CA ASN A 157 8.10 12.68 6.27
C ASN A 157 6.92 12.93 5.34
N VAL A 158 5.87 13.55 5.84
CA VAL A 158 4.75 14.03 5.05
C VAL A 158 4.91 15.52 4.80
N VAL A 159 4.89 15.93 3.53
CA VAL A 159 5.09 17.34 3.15
C VAL A 159 3.96 17.84 2.26
N GLN A 160 3.73 19.16 2.28
CA GLN A 160 2.78 19.78 1.36
C GLN A 160 3.44 19.98 -0.01
N GLY A 161 2.81 19.45 -1.06
CA GLY A 161 3.20 19.69 -2.45
C GLY A 161 2.45 20.85 -3.09
N THR A 162 2.79 21.11 -4.35
CA THR A 162 2.19 22.15 -5.20
C THR A 162 1.40 21.61 -6.37
N THR A 163 1.26 20.31 -6.49
CA THR A 163 0.53 19.57 -7.55
C THR A 163 -0.91 19.30 -7.15
N GLY A 164 -1.71 18.71 -8.04
CA GLY A 164 -3.11 18.36 -7.77
C GLY A 164 -4.07 19.55 -7.90
N LYS A 165 -3.77 20.52 -8.76
CA LYS A 165 -4.58 21.75 -8.91
C LYS A 165 -5.88 21.55 -9.70
N HIS A 166 -6.18 20.35 -10.18
CA HIS A 166 -7.43 20.10 -10.92
C HIS A 166 -8.65 20.30 -10.00
N SER A 167 -9.73 20.84 -10.55
CA SER A 167 -10.94 21.20 -9.79
C SER A 167 -11.55 20.05 -9.00
N ILE A 168 -11.42 18.80 -9.48
CA ILE A 168 -11.89 17.59 -8.77
C ILE A 168 -11.27 17.44 -7.37
N PHE A 169 -10.05 17.95 -7.15
CA PHE A 169 -9.36 17.90 -5.85
C PHE A 169 -9.45 19.22 -5.08
N THR A 170 -9.63 20.35 -5.78
CA THR A 170 -9.59 21.70 -5.17
C THR A 170 -10.96 22.22 -4.73
N HIS A 171 -12.07 21.53 -5.08
CA HIS A 171 -13.40 21.85 -4.57
C HIS A 171 -13.72 20.97 -3.35
N PRO A 172 -14.33 21.55 -2.32
CA PRO A 172 -14.84 20.76 -1.19
C PRO A 172 -15.80 19.68 -1.69
N MET A 173 -15.71 18.48 -1.12
CA MET A 173 -16.74 17.46 -1.35
C MET A 173 -18.10 18.00 -0.94
N PRO A 174 -19.15 17.77 -1.72
CA PRO A 174 -20.53 18.05 -1.27
C PRO A 174 -20.75 17.33 0.08
N ALA A 175 -21.43 18.01 1.01
CA ALA A 175 -21.83 17.38 2.27
C ALA A 175 -22.54 16.05 1.97
N GLU A 176 -22.19 14.99 2.70
CA GLU A 176 -22.86 13.70 2.53
C GLU A 176 -24.36 13.87 2.73
N THR A 177 -25.11 13.71 1.67
CA THR A 177 -26.56 13.50 1.79
C THR A 177 -26.71 12.12 2.42
N LYS A 178 -27.06 12.07 3.70
CA LYS A 178 -27.44 10.82 4.35
C LYS A 178 -28.59 10.22 3.54
N VAL A 179 -28.33 9.12 2.86
CA VAL A 179 -29.34 8.26 2.26
C VAL A 179 -29.84 7.30 3.33
#